data_25e4806489f1d00112685b679b5dc390
#
_entry.id   25e4806489f1d00112685b679b5dc390
#
_cell.length_a   1.000
_cell.length_b   1.000
_cell.length_c   1.000
_cell.angle_alpha   90.00
_cell.angle_beta   90.00
_cell.angle_gamma   90.00
#
_symmetry.space_group_name_H-M   'P 1'
#
loop_
_entity.id
_entity.type
_entity.pdbx_description
1 polymer ?
#
loop_
_entity_poly.entity_id
_entity_poly.type
_entity_poly.pdbx_seq_one_letter_code
_entity_poly.pdbx_strand_id
1 'polypeptide(L)' 'FKENFIANIKRARIEKDYTQQYVADVLATSRTNITKYENGTLEPNLETIGQLAELYNVSADWLFGIKKTN' A
#
# COMPACT_ATOMS: atom_id res chain seq x y z
N PHE A 1 2.09 10.22 -8.91
CA PHE A 1 2.31 9.61 -7.59
C PHE A 1 1.15 8.71 -7.17
N LYS A 2 -0.08 9.21 -7.27
CA LYS A 2 -1.26 8.46 -6.84
C LYS A 2 -1.44 7.18 -7.63
N GLU A 3 -1.34 7.25 -8.95
CA GLU A 3 -1.51 6.07 -9.81
C GLU A 3 -0.47 5.01 -9.53
N ASN A 4 0.79 5.43 -9.34
CA ASN A 4 1.86 4.50 -8.99
C ASN A 4 1.64 3.88 -7.62
N PHE A 5 1.20 4.68 -6.65
CA PHE A 5 0.93 4.20 -5.30
C PHE A 5 -0.13 3.10 -5.31
N ILE A 6 -1.25 3.35 -6.00
CA ILE A 6 -2.36 2.41 -6.10
C ILE A 6 -1.88 1.07 -6.68
N ALA A 7 -1.17 1.12 -7.81
CA ALA A 7 -0.67 -0.08 -8.46
C ALA A 7 0.37 -0.81 -7.59
N ASN A 8 1.26 -0.05 -6.96
CA ASN A 8 2.37 -0.62 -6.21
C ASN A 8 1.96 -1.25 -4.88
N ILE A 9 0.98 -0.70 -4.17
CA ILE A 9 0.52 -1.35 -2.93
C ILE A 9 -0.13 -2.69 -3.22
N LYS A 10 -0.88 -2.80 -4.31
CA LYS A 10 -1.48 -4.06 -4.72
C LYS A 10 -0.41 -5.06 -5.16
N ARG A 11 0.54 -4.60 -5.97
CA ARG A 11 1.65 -5.43 -6.45
C ARG A 11 2.48 -5.97 -5.29
N ALA A 12 2.83 -5.11 -4.34
CA ALA A 12 3.61 -5.52 -3.17
C ALA A 12 2.86 -6.57 -2.33
N ARG A 13 1.56 -6.37 -2.14
CA ARG A 13 0.73 -7.33 -1.42
C ARG A 13 0.75 -8.70 -2.09
N ILE A 14 0.55 -8.71 -3.41
CA ILE A 14 0.52 -9.96 -4.18
C ILE A 14 1.89 -10.66 -4.14
N GLU A 15 2.97 -9.90 -4.27
CA GLU A 15 4.33 -10.47 -4.20
C GLU A 15 4.64 -11.10 -2.83
N LYS A 16 4.01 -10.60 -1.77
CA LYS A 16 4.15 -11.17 -0.42
C LYS A 16 3.18 -12.32 -0.15
N ASP A 17 2.31 -12.64 -1.10
CA ASP A 17 1.23 -13.62 -0.92
C ASP A 17 0.28 -13.27 0.22
N TYR A 18 0.09 -11.97 0.49
CA TYR A 18 -0.86 -11.52 1.50
C TYR A 18 -2.24 -11.33 0.88
N THR A 19 -3.28 -11.72 1.63
CA THR A 19 -4.66 -11.39 1.25
C THR A 19 -4.98 -9.97 1.70
N GLN A 20 -6.01 -9.39 1.10
CA GLN A 20 -6.51 -8.09 1.56
C GLN A 20 -6.96 -8.16 3.02
N GLN A 21 -7.59 -9.27 3.42
CA GLN A 21 -8.04 -9.45 4.80
C GLN A 21 -6.85 -9.48 5.76
N TYR A 22 -5.77 -10.17 5.41
CA TYR A 22 -4.58 -10.20 6.24
C TYR A 22 -4.02 -8.80 6.47
N VAL A 23 -3.91 -8.02 5.40
CA VAL A 23 -3.41 -6.64 5.49
C VAL A 23 -4.33 -5.78 6.34
N ALA A 24 -5.66 -5.94 6.16
CA ALA A 24 -6.64 -5.23 6.97
C ALA A 24 -6.48 -5.56 8.46
N ASP A 25 -6.28 -6.84 8.79
CA ASP A 25 -6.09 -7.28 10.16
C ASP A 25 -4.82 -6.67 10.77
N VAL A 26 -3.71 -6.68 10.03
CA VAL A 26 -2.44 -6.11 10.49
C VAL A 26 -2.57 -4.60 10.75
N LEU A 27 -3.26 -3.90 9.86
CA LEU A 27 -3.43 -2.45 9.97
C LEU A 27 -4.58 -2.05 10.90
N ALA A 28 -5.28 -3.01 11.48
CA ALA A 28 -6.45 -2.79 12.32
C ALA A 28 -7.53 -1.96 11.61
N THR A 29 -7.82 -2.30 10.38
CA THR A 29 -8.82 -1.65 9.56
C THR A 29 -9.72 -2.70 8.88
N SER A 30 -10.67 -2.28 8.05
CA SER A 30 -11.55 -3.19 7.34
C SER A 30 -10.97 -3.60 6.00
N ARG A 31 -11.35 -4.79 5.53
CA ARG A 31 -11.00 -5.23 4.18
C ARG A 31 -11.50 -4.26 3.13
N THR A 32 -12.68 -3.66 3.36
CA THR A 32 -13.26 -2.67 2.47
C THR A 32 -12.31 -1.49 2.27
N ASN A 33 -11.66 -1.02 3.34
CA ASN A 33 -10.68 0.06 3.23
C ASN A 33 -9.48 -0.36 2.38
N ILE A 34 -8.97 -1.57 2.56
CA ILE A 34 -7.84 -2.06 1.74
C ILE A 34 -8.25 -2.10 0.26
N THR A 35 -9.45 -2.60 -0.05
CA THR A 35 -9.96 -2.60 -1.41
C THR A 35 -10.01 -1.19 -1.99
N LYS A 36 -10.49 -0.23 -1.21
CA LYS A 36 -10.60 1.17 -1.66
C LYS A 36 -9.22 1.82 -1.86
N TYR A 37 -8.24 1.49 -1.01
CA TYR A 37 -6.87 1.96 -1.22
C TYR A 37 -6.31 1.43 -2.54
N GLU A 38 -6.56 0.16 -2.84
CA GLU A 38 -6.04 -0.49 -4.04
C GLU A 38 -6.77 -0.11 -5.33
N ASN A 39 -7.98 0.42 -5.24
CA ASN A 39 -8.71 0.92 -6.41
C ASN A 39 -8.74 2.44 -6.53
N GLY A 40 -8.11 3.14 -5.57
CA GLY A 40 -7.96 4.59 -5.64
C GLY A 40 -9.16 5.41 -5.19
N THR A 41 -10.20 4.76 -4.61
CA THR A 41 -11.39 5.49 -4.15
C THR A 41 -11.24 6.06 -2.75
N LEU A 42 -10.20 5.67 -2.03
CA LEU A 42 -9.90 6.19 -0.69
C LEU A 42 -8.39 6.36 -0.56
N GLU A 43 -7.95 7.55 -0.18
CA GLU A 43 -6.52 7.79 0.04
C GLU A 43 -6.16 7.45 1.49
N PRO A 44 -5.14 6.61 1.71
CA PRO A 44 -4.68 6.35 3.08
C PRO A 44 -3.98 7.58 3.65
N ASN A 45 -4.08 7.76 4.97
CA ASN A 45 -3.35 8.82 5.64
C ASN A 45 -1.86 8.46 5.78
N LEU A 46 -1.05 9.42 6.26
CA LEU A 46 0.40 9.22 6.38
C LEU A 46 0.76 8.02 7.25
N GLU A 47 0.05 7.83 8.34
CA GLU A 47 0.27 6.70 9.24
C GLU A 47 0.08 5.38 8.51
N THR A 48 -1.00 5.27 7.77
CA THR A 48 -1.31 4.06 6.99
C THR A 48 -0.28 3.81 5.90
N ILE A 49 0.16 4.87 5.21
CA ILE A 49 1.21 4.74 4.18
C ILE A 49 2.49 4.18 4.80
N GLY A 50 2.88 4.70 5.96
CA GLY A 50 4.04 4.18 6.68
C GLY A 50 3.88 2.71 7.07
N GLN A 51 2.72 2.34 7.57
CA GLN A 51 2.43 0.95 7.94
C GLN A 51 2.49 0.01 6.75
N LEU A 52 1.96 0.44 5.59
CA LEU A 52 2.02 -0.35 4.37
C LEU A 52 3.47 -0.53 3.90
N ALA A 53 4.27 0.52 3.93
CA ALA A 53 5.68 0.45 3.55
C ALA A 53 6.44 -0.54 4.44
N GLU A 54 6.21 -0.50 5.75
CA GLU A 54 6.83 -1.42 6.69
C GLU A 54 6.37 -2.86 6.45
N LEU A 55 5.06 -3.06 6.30
CA LEU A 55 4.50 -4.39 6.12
C LEU A 55 5.04 -5.06 4.86
N TYR A 56 5.12 -4.29 3.77
CA TYR A 56 5.60 -4.81 2.49
C TYR A 56 7.12 -4.77 2.36
N ASN A 57 7.80 -4.19 3.34
CA ASN A 57 9.26 -4.03 3.35
C ASN A 57 9.76 -3.31 2.09
N VAL A 58 9.13 -2.20 1.78
CA VAL A 58 9.50 -1.34 0.65
C VAL A 58 9.61 0.10 1.13
N SER A 59 10.29 0.93 0.35
CA SER A 59 10.36 2.36 0.67
C SER A 59 9.10 3.09 0.23
N ALA A 60 8.80 4.21 0.86
CA ALA A 60 7.73 5.09 0.42
C ALA A 60 8.01 5.62 -0.99
N ASP A 61 9.29 5.88 -1.31
CA ASP A 61 9.68 6.30 -2.64
C ASP A 61 9.27 5.28 -3.70
N TRP A 62 9.50 4.00 -3.41
CA TRP A 62 9.09 2.94 -4.32
C TRP A 62 7.58 2.90 -4.49
N LEU A 63 6.84 3.05 -3.38
CA LEU A 63 5.37 3.06 -3.45
C LEU A 63 4.85 4.19 -4.34
N PHE A 64 5.46 5.38 -4.25
CA PHE A 64 5.04 6.52 -5.06
C PHE A 64 5.64 6.54 -6.46
N GLY A 65 6.53 5.61 -6.78
CA GLY A 65 7.19 5.58 -8.07
C GLY A 65 8.21 6.68 -8.27
N ILE A 66 8.79 7.18 -7.18
CA ILE A 66 9.82 8.22 -7.25
C ILE A 66 11.15 7.56 -7.56
N LYS A 67 11.75 7.98 -8.66
CA LYS A 67 13.07 7.50 -9.02
C LYS A 67 14.12 8.41 -8.41
N LYS A 68 15.08 7.79 -7.73
CA LYS A 68 16.22 8.53 -7.22
C LYS A 68 17.27 8.62 -8.33
N THR A 69 17.71 9.84 -8.60
CA THR A 69 18.84 10.06 -9.49
C THR A 69 20.07 10.33 -8.64
N ASN A 70 21.14 9.71 -9.01
CA ASN A 70 22.43 9.93 -8.33
C ASN A 70 23.22 11.00 -9.05
#